data_8e67bb28641ee74e23881af85888d190
#
_entry.id   8e67bb28641ee74e23881af85888d190
#
_cell.length_a   1.000
_cell.length_b   1.000
_cell.length_c   1.000
_cell.angle_alpha   90.00
_cell.angle_beta   90.00
_cell.angle_gamma   90.00
#
_symmetry.space_group_name_H-M   'P 1'
#
loop_
_entity.id
_entity.type
_entity.pdbx_description
1 polymer ?
#
loop_
_entity_poly.entity_id
_entity_poly.type
_entity_poly.pdbx_seq_one_letter_code
_entity_poly.pdbx_strand_id
1 'polypeptide(L)'
;MRPLANIGGLGLLILLLVAIVTCTGKADHTNPAASPDASPGHGLSLSDTRLPLRTLRDVPLTGGATRFDYQSFDPTTNRLYIAHLGDGTLTIFDATKETVVGDVKDLQRVHGVIAVPELHRIYASATGPNELAVIDDGTLQIIARVPAGDYPDGIAYATKAKKLYVSDLHGKTDTVIDANTNQRVTTITLGGGAGNTQYDSVSEHIFVTVHGRNELAEIDPSNDQVIARYAIAGCSEPHGLLIDSDNRLAFVACEENAKLAVFDLEAKKMTAIHSVGADPDVLAFDKGLGRLYVSAESGIVTIFDERGRNLEKVGEGLFAANAHSVAVDSRTHRVYFPLQNVGGKPVLRIALPSDKQ
;
A
#
# COMPACT_ATOMS: atom_id res chain seq x y z
N MET A 1 -43.34 27.81 -45.36
CA MET A 1 -44.63 28.22 -44.78
C MET A 1 -44.52 28.05 -43.27
N ARG A 2 -44.57 29.14 -42.54
CA ARG A 2 -44.82 29.25 -41.08
C ARG A 2 -46.28 28.97 -40.76
N PRO A 3 -46.76 28.79 -39.52
CA PRO A 3 -46.34 29.49 -38.27
C PRO A 3 -46.23 28.62 -37.02
N LEU A 4 -45.43 29.03 -36.06
CA LEU A 4 -45.61 29.59 -34.71
C LEU A 4 -46.90 29.23 -33.92
N ALA A 5 -46.71 28.67 -32.71
CA ALA A 5 -47.52 29.01 -31.54
C ALA A 5 -46.72 28.83 -30.25
N ASN A 6 -46.71 29.89 -29.46
CA ASN A 6 -46.08 30.14 -28.18
C ASN A 6 -47.18 30.10 -27.09
N ILE A 7 -46.98 29.49 -25.94
CA ILE A 7 -47.71 29.71 -24.66
C ILE A 7 -46.79 29.07 -23.63
N GLY A 8 -46.16 29.65 -22.62
CA GLY A 8 -46.64 30.69 -21.72
C GLY A 8 -46.90 30.07 -20.34
N GLY A 9 -46.01 30.34 -19.35
CA GLY A 9 -46.55 30.49 -18.04
C GLY A 9 -46.02 29.63 -16.89
N LEU A 10 -45.44 30.30 -16.00
CA LEU A 10 -45.58 30.35 -14.53
C LEU A 10 -44.48 29.69 -13.71
N GLY A 11 -43.61 30.58 -13.19
CA GLY A 11 -42.71 30.30 -12.13
C GLY A 11 -43.40 30.11 -10.78
N LEU A 12 -42.89 29.22 -9.97
CA LEU A 12 -43.22 29.12 -8.55
C LEU A 12 -41.96 29.29 -7.73
N LEU A 13 -41.89 30.46 -7.12
CA LEU A 13 -40.84 30.85 -6.18
C LEU A 13 -41.20 30.27 -4.80
N ILE A 14 -40.42 29.34 -4.28
CA ILE A 14 -40.60 28.87 -2.91
C ILE A 14 -39.52 29.53 -2.06
N LEU A 15 -39.95 30.47 -1.20
CA LEU A 15 -39.14 31.03 -0.11
C LEU A 15 -39.01 29.98 1.01
N LEU A 16 -37.78 29.61 1.36
CA LEU A 16 -37.49 28.90 2.61
C LEU A 16 -37.20 29.92 3.70
N LEU A 17 -38.04 30.01 4.71
CA LEU A 17 -37.81 30.73 5.96
C LEU A 17 -36.86 29.91 6.85
N VAL A 18 -35.72 30.50 7.20
CA VAL A 18 -34.83 29.99 8.26
C VAL A 18 -35.29 30.60 9.59
N ALA A 19 -35.79 29.77 10.50
CA ALA A 19 -36.08 30.15 11.87
C ALA A 19 -34.83 29.97 12.73
N ILE A 20 -34.32 31.11 13.23
CA ILE A 20 -33.27 31.15 14.26
C ILE A 20 -33.95 31.09 15.62
N VAL A 21 -33.70 30.01 16.36
CA VAL A 21 -34.09 29.92 17.79
C VAL A 21 -32.87 30.22 18.64
N THR A 22 -32.88 31.41 19.26
CA THR A 22 -31.96 31.77 20.34
C THR A 22 -32.57 31.38 21.68
N CYS A 23 -31.95 30.48 22.42
CA CYS A 23 -32.22 30.26 23.82
C CYS A 23 -31.08 30.78 24.67
N THR A 24 -31.34 31.90 25.36
CA THR A 24 -30.59 32.39 26.52
C THR A 24 -31.22 31.85 27.78
N GLY A 25 -30.45 31.19 28.63
CA GLY A 25 -30.88 30.78 29.96
C GLY A 25 -29.67 30.77 30.91
N LYS A 26 -29.74 31.68 31.90
CA LYS A 26 -28.75 31.92 32.93
C LYS A 26 -28.69 30.83 34.00
N ALA A 27 -27.53 30.80 34.65
CA ALA A 27 -27.04 30.03 35.77
C ALA A 27 -28.00 29.90 36.97
N ASP A 28 -27.82 28.82 37.77
CA ASP A 28 -27.52 29.00 39.19
C ASP A 28 -26.83 27.76 39.80
N HIS A 29 -25.96 28.06 40.74
CA HIS A 29 -25.11 27.18 41.51
C HIS A 29 -25.89 26.34 42.51
N THR A 30 -25.52 25.06 42.69
CA THR A 30 -25.34 24.47 44.05
C THR A 30 -24.55 23.19 43.96
N ASN A 31 -23.47 23.10 44.71
CA ASN A 31 -22.61 21.96 44.94
C ASN A 31 -23.17 21.13 46.13
N PRO A 32 -23.19 19.83 46.12
CA PRO A 32 -22.98 19.06 47.35
C PRO A 32 -21.84 18.06 47.25
N ALA A 33 -21.00 18.17 48.21
CA ALA A 33 -20.14 17.23 48.96
C ALA A 33 -19.75 15.87 48.32
N ALA A 34 -18.45 15.68 48.34
CA ALA A 34 -17.73 14.43 48.05
C ALA A 34 -18.06 13.31 49.06
N SER A 35 -18.22 12.08 48.55
CA SER A 35 -18.05 10.85 49.32
C SER A 35 -16.87 10.08 48.77
N PRO A 36 -15.99 9.54 49.63
CA PRO A 36 -14.85 8.76 49.21
C PRO A 36 -15.20 7.26 49.21
N ASP A 37 -15.21 6.62 48.04
CA ASP A 37 -14.88 5.20 47.87
C ASP A 37 -14.93 4.88 46.37
N ALA A 38 -13.78 4.92 45.74
CA ALA A 38 -13.55 4.27 44.45
C ALA A 38 -12.25 3.50 44.59
N SER A 39 -12.39 2.18 44.63
CA SER A 39 -11.30 1.22 44.48
C SER A 39 -10.47 1.57 43.26
N PRO A 40 -9.13 1.32 43.30
CA PRO A 40 -8.29 1.59 42.13
C PRO A 40 -8.67 0.62 41.01
N GLY A 41 -9.37 1.19 40.00
CA GLY A 41 -9.55 0.51 38.73
C GLY A 41 -8.17 0.14 38.19
N HIS A 42 -8.02 -1.11 37.79
CA HIS A 42 -6.87 -1.60 37.05
C HIS A 42 -6.69 -0.70 35.84
N GLY A 43 -5.80 0.28 35.94
CA GLY A 43 -5.23 0.98 34.80
C GLY A 43 -4.57 -0.05 33.93
N LEU A 44 -5.12 -0.29 32.74
CA LEU A 44 -4.38 -0.94 31.68
C LEU A 44 -3.11 -0.12 31.52
N SER A 45 -1.99 -0.64 31.99
CA SER A 45 -0.67 -0.16 31.66
C SER A 45 -0.58 -0.23 30.15
N LEU A 46 -0.65 0.92 29.49
CA LEU A 46 -0.11 1.09 28.15
C LEU A 46 1.36 0.75 28.31
N SER A 47 1.72 -0.51 28.05
CA SER A 47 3.12 -0.87 27.89
C SER A 47 3.67 0.12 26.87
N ASP A 48 4.72 0.81 27.26
CA ASP A 48 5.48 1.76 26.45
C ASP A 48 6.13 0.95 25.31
N THR A 49 5.33 0.58 24.28
CA THR A 49 5.76 -0.18 23.13
C THR A 49 6.53 0.76 22.21
N ARG A 50 7.74 1.09 22.64
CA ARG A 50 8.69 1.84 21.84
C ARG A 50 8.89 1.10 20.52
N LEU A 51 8.73 1.83 19.41
CA LEU A 51 8.99 1.29 18.08
C LEU A 51 10.43 0.71 18.04
N PRO A 52 10.61 -0.61 17.83
CA PRO A 52 11.92 -1.25 17.88
C PRO A 52 12.72 -1.03 16.58
N LEU A 53 12.80 0.24 16.16
CA LEU A 53 13.60 0.71 15.02
C LEU A 53 14.54 1.83 15.45
N ARG A 54 15.77 1.73 14.99
CA ARG A 54 16.79 2.76 15.16
C ARG A 54 17.14 3.35 13.81
N THR A 55 16.90 4.65 13.63
CA THR A 55 17.37 5.36 12.44
C THR A 55 18.90 5.31 12.38
N LEU A 56 19.45 4.88 11.25
CA LEU A 56 20.88 4.96 10.96
C LEU A 56 21.21 6.33 10.41
N ARG A 57 20.52 6.74 9.37
CA ARG A 57 20.68 8.04 8.73
C ARG A 57 19.56 8.34 7.74
N ASP A 58 19.50 9.61 7.34
CA ASP A 58 18.73 10.11 6.23
C ASP A 58 19.65 10.40 5.05
N VAL A 59 19.36 9.85 3.89
CA VAL A 59 20.07 10.12 2.63
C VAL A 59 19.20 11.01 1.76
N PRO A 60 19.68 12.17 1.28
CA PRO A 60 18.91 13.03 0.39
C PRO A 60 18.47 12.27 -0.87
N LEU A 61 17.19 12.37 -1.23
CA LEU A 61 16.64 11.93 -2.51
C LEU A 61 16.58 13.10 -3.50
N THR A 62 16.49 12.78 -4.77
CA THR A 62 16.29 13.74 -5.85
C THR A 62 14.83 14.18 -5.92
N GLY A 63 14.57 15.33 -6.56
CA GLY A 63 13.24 15.84 -6.81
C GLY A 63 12.68 16.75 -5.72
N GLY A 64 11.37 16.97 -5.75
CA GLY A 64 10.62 17.82 -4.84
C GLY A 64 10.23 17.13 -3.55
N ALA A 65 9.76 17.91 -2.56
CA ALA A 65 9.18 17.39 -1.32
C ALA A 65 7.73 16.92 -1.59
N THR A 66 7.57 15.91 -2.44
CA THR A 66 6.29 15.38 -2.90
C THR A 66 6.15 13.89 -2.54
N ARG A 67 4.96 13.31 -2.77
CA ARG A 67 4.62 11.96 -2.36
C ARG A 67 5.49 10.91 -3.04
N PHE A 68 5.95 9.94 -2.27
CA PHE A 68 6.48 8.66 -2.72
C PHE A 68 5.37 7.60 -2.66
N ASP A 69 5.65 6.42 -3.23
CA ASP A 69 4.75 5.28 -3.18
C ASP A 69 5.56 3.97 -3.10
N TYR A 70 5.16 2.90 -3.79
CA TYR A 70 5.81 1.59 -3.65
C TYR A 70 7.29 1.60 -3.94
N GLN A 71 7.95 0.60 -3.37
CA GLN A 71 9.38 0.36 -3.55
C GLN A 71 9.62 -1.11 -3.95
N SER A 72 10.70 -1.35 -4.68
CA SER A 72 11.18 -2.71 -4.98
C SER A 72 12.67 -2.80 -4.73
N PHE A 73 13.09 -3.71 -3.86
CA PHE A 73 14.50 -3.99 -3.61
C PHE A 73 14.98 -5.19 -4.44
N ASP A 74 16.01 -4.99 -5.25
CA ASP A 74 16.68 -6.05 -5.98
C ASP A 74 17.93 -6.51 -5.24
N PRO A 75 17.94 -7.71 -4.65
CA PRO A 75 19.08 -8.25 -3.93
C PRO A 75 20.25 -8.64 -4.83
N THR A 76 20.07 -8.78 -6.15
CA THR A 76 21.13 -9.16 -7.09
C THR A 76 22.03 -8.00 -7.42
N THR A 77 21.46 -6.81 -7.60
CA THR A 77 22.18 -5.57 -7.90
C THR A 77 22.38 -4.68 -6.67
N ASN A 78 21.74 -5.00 -5.53
CA ASN A 78 21.65 -4.14 -4.35
C ASN A 78 21.05 -2.76 -4.65
N ARG A 79 20.08 -2.70 -5.54
CA ARG A 79 19.38 -1.48 -5.89
C ARG A 79 17.98 -1.46 -5.28
N LEU A 80 17.60 -0.31 -4.78
CA LEU A 80 16.24 0.00 -4.38
C LEU A 80 15.64 0.94 -5.44
N TYR A 81 14.50 0.55 -5.97
CA TYR A 81 13.70 1.34 -6.90
C TYR A 81 12.55 1.96 -6.14
N ILE A 82 12.41 3.28 -6.20
CA ILE A 82 11.47 4.05 -5.37
C ILE A 82 10.56 4.86 -6.29
N ALA A 83 9.27 4.59 -6.26
CA ALA A 83 8.28 5.38 -6.99
C ALA A 83 8.14 6.76 -6.34
N HIS A 84 8.60 7.82 -7.01
CA HIS A 84 8.40 9.21 -6.61
C HIS A 84 7.16 9.76 -7.33
N LEU A 85 5.99 9.38 -6.80
CA LEU A 85 4.68 9.60 -7.40
C LEU A 85 4.44 11.06 -7.77
N GLY A 86 4.71 11.98 -6.83
CA GLY A 86 4.42 13.39 -7.03
C GLY A 86 5.30 14.07 -8.07
N ASP A 87 6.50 13.55 -8.32
CA ASP A 87 7.43 14.06 -9.35
C ASP A 87 7.33 13.27 -10.67
N GLY A 88 6.59 12.15 -10.69
CA GLY A 88 6.49 11.30 -11.87
C GLY A 88 7.82 10.67 -12.28
N THR A 89 8.63 10.28 -11.31
CA THR A 89 9.95 9.69 -11.52
C THR A 89 10.12 8.40 -10.73
N LEU A 90 10.96 7.50 -11.23
CA LEU A 90 11.45 6.36 -10.47
C LEU A 90 12.87 6.66 -10.04
N THR A 91 13.12 6.77 -8.74
CA THR A 91 14.45 7.02 -8.18
C THR A 91 15.16 5.69 -7.94
N ILE A 92 16.40 5.58 -8.39
CA ILE A 92 17.24 4.39 -8.22
C ILE A 92 18.31 4.67 -7.18
N PHE A 93 18.30 3.90 -6.10
CA PHE A 93 19.22 4.01 -4.99
C PHE A 93 20.14 2.79 -4.91
N ASP A 94 21.44 3.01 -4.87
CA ASP A 94 22.45 1.96 -4.63
C ASP A 94 22.60 1.76 -3.11
N ALA A 95 22.09 0.65 -2.59
CA ALA A 95 22.10 0.36 -1.16
C ALA A 95 23.50 0.01 -0.62
N THR A 96 24.46 -0.31 -1.49
CA THR A 96 25.85 -0.57 -1.11
C THR A 96 26.62 0.74 -0.92
N LYS A 97 26.45 1.67 -1.86
CA LYS A 97 27.09 3.00 -1.81
C LYS A 97 26.29 4.00 -0.99
N GLU A 98 25.03 3.67 -0.72
CA GLU A 98 24.04 4.52 -0.05
C GLU A 98 23.91 5.90 -0.72
N THR A 99 23.73 5.87 -2.04
CA THR A 99 23.56 7.06 -2.87
C THR A 99 22.50 6.83 -3.96
N VAL A 100 21.82 7.90 -4.36
CA VAL A 100 21.02 7.89 -5.60
C VAL A 100 21.97 7.77 -6.79
N VAL A 101 21.67 6.84 -7.70
CA VAL A 101 22.49 6.60 -8.91
C VAL A 101 21.81 7.06 -10.17
N GLY A 102 20.53 7.40 -10.14
CA GLY A 102 19.78 7.93 -11.27
C GLY A 102 18.28 8.03 -11.01
N ASP A 103 17.59 8.66 -11.94
CA ASP A 103 16.14 8.75 -11.99
C ASP A 103 15.65 8.43 -13.41
N VAL A 104 14.60 7.60 -13.51
CA VAL A 104 13.83 7.41 -14.73
C VAL A 104 12.66 8.39 -14.70
N LYS A 105 12.57 9.24 -15.69
CA LYS A 105 11.55 10.31 -15.80
C LYS A 105 10.38 9.87 -16.67
N ASP A 106 9.38 10.75 -16.79
CA ASP A 106 8.19 10.55 -17.64
C ASP A 106 7.31 9.36 -17.20
N LEU A 107 7.22 9.16 -15.88
CA LEU A 107 6.36 8.17 -15.23
C LEU A 107 5.27 8.88 -14.43
N GLN A 108 4.45 9.69 -15.09
CA GLN A 108 3.44 10.53 -14.43
C GLN A 108 2.58 9.73 -13.45
N ARG A 109 2.58 10.15 -12.16
CA ARG A 109 1.89 9.48 -11.07
C ARG A 109 2.27 8.00 -10.96
N VAL A 110 3.57 7.71 -10.95
CA VAL A 110 4.06 6.35 -10.75
C VAL A 110 3.70 5.85 -9.34
N HIS A 111 3.00 4.72 -9.26
CA HIS A 111 2.62 4.04 -8.02
C HIS A 111 3.45 2.78 -7.82
N GLY A 112 3.10 1.70 -8.48
CA GLY A 112 3.75 0.42 -8.35
C GLY A 112 5.11 0.35 -9.04
N VAL A 113 6.01 -0.43 -8.47
CA VAL A 113 7.28 -0.80 -9.08
C VAL A 113 7.68 -2.22 -8.69
N ILE A 114 8.18 -3.00 -9.66
CA ILE A 114 8.79 -4.29 -9.40
C ILE A 114 10.05 -4.48 -10.26
N ALA A 115 11.14 -4.89 -9.62
CA ALA A 115 12.32 -5.36 -10.33
C ALA A 115 12.19 -6.86 -10.61
N VAL A 116 12.49 -7.26 -11.85
CA VAL A 116 12.52 -8.67 -12.28
C VAL A 116 13.91 -8.96 -12.84
N PRO A 117 14.87 -9.31 -11.96
CA PRO A 117 16.29 -9.47 -12.34
C PRO A 117 16.52 -10.51 -13.43
N GLU A 118 15.75 -11.60 -13.45
CA GLU A 118 15.87 -12.65 -14.45
C GLU A 118 15.54 -12.20 -15.88
N LEU A 119 14.80 -11.09 -16.02
CA LEU A 119 14.46 -10.49 -17.31
C LEU A 119 15.31 -9.24 -17.60
N HIS A 120 16.17 -8.81 -16.67
CA HIS A 120 16.87 -7.53 -16.72
C HIS A 120 15.89 -6.36 -16.93
N ARG A 121 14.77 -6.35 -16.16
CA ARG A 121 13.68 -5.39 -16.32
C ARG A 121 13.22 -4.85 -14.97
N ILE A 122 12.78 -3.60 -15.03
CA ILE A 122 12.00 -2.95 -14.00
C ILE A 122 10.65 -2.59 -14.64
N TYR A 123 9.57 -2.85 -13.94
CA TYR A 123 8.23 -2.49 -14.38
C TYR A 123 7.66 -1.46 -13.43
N ALA A 124 7.04 -0.42 -13.96
CA ALA A 124 6.46 0.66 -13.17
C ALA A 124 5.08 1.04 -13.70
N SER A 125 4.07 1.08 -12.83
CA SER A 125 2.72 1.52 -13.16
C SER A 125 2.65 3.05 -13.16
N ALA A 126 2.46 3.64 -14.33
CA ALA A 126 2.27 5.07 -14.51
C ALA A 126 0.76 5.38 -14.60
N THR A 127 0.17 5.73 -13.48
CA THR A 127 -1.29 5.93 -13.34
C THR A 127 -1.80 7.14 -14.12
N GLY A 128 -0.97 8.16 -14.33
CA GLY A 128 -1.36 9.34 -15.12
C GLY A 128 -1.81 8.98 -16.55
N PRO A 129 -1.00 8.24 -17.33
CA PRO A 129 -1.37 7.78 -18.68
C PRO A 129 -2.07 6.41 -18.71
N ASN A 130 -2.32 5.76 -17.57
CA ASN A 130 -2.88 4.40 -17.48
C ASN A 130 -2.04 3.36 -18.24
N GLU A 131 -0.76 3.27 -17.93
CA GLU A 131 0.18 2.36 -18.61
C GLU A 131 1.16 1.70 -17.63
N LEU A 132 1.72 0.57 -18.05
CA LEU A 132 2.88 -0.05 -17.46
C LEU A 132 4.12 0.34 -18.27
N ALA A 133 5.08 1.02 -17.66
CA ALA A 133 6.38 1.29 -18.26
C ALA A 133 7.31 0.09 -18.04
N VAL A 134 8.01 -0.32 -19.10
CA VAL A 134 9.04 -1.34 -19.07
C VAL A 134 10.39 -0.67 -19.20
N ILE A 135 11.26 -0.87 -18.22
CA ILE A 135 12.54 -0.18 -18.10
C ILE A 135 13.65 -1.22 -18.12
N ASP A 136 14.69 -0.99 -18.90
CA ASP A 136 15.90 -1.80 -18.90
C ASP A 136 16.75 -1.48 -17.65
N ASP A 137 17.11 -2.49 -16.85
CA ASP A 137 17.77 -2.32 -15.55
C ASP A 137 19.23 -1.85 -15.65
N GLY A 138 19.88 -2.12 -16.79
CA GLY A 138 21.26 -1.72 -17.05
C GLY A 138 21.38 -0.28 -17.53
N THR A 139 20.53 0.11 -18.48
CA THR A 139 20.57 1.44 -19.11
C THR A 139 19.66 2.46 -18.46
N LEU A 140 18.69 2.02 -17.66
CA LEU A 140 17.62 2.82 -17.04
C LEU A 140 16.76 3.56 -18.08
N GLN A 141 16.64 3.02 -19.28
CA GLN A 141 15.80 3.57 -20.33
C GLN A 141 14.44 2.88 -20.37
N ILE A 142 13.38 3.64 -20.60
CA ILE A 142 12.06 3.08 -20.90
C ILE A 142 12.12 2.49 -22.30
N ILE A 143 11.93 1.16 -22.39
CA ILE A 143 12.01 0.42 -23.66
C ILE A 143 10.64 0.04 -24.23
N ALA A 144 9.60 0.10 -23.41
CA ALA A 144 8.21 -0.09 -23.85
C ALA A 144 7.25 0.58 -22.89
N ARG A 145 6.04 0.88 -23.39
CA ARG A 145 4.88 1.34 -22.63
C ARG A 145 3.68 0.50 -23.05
N VAL A 146 3.04 -0.12 -22.09
CA VAL A 146 1.94 -1.08 -22.34
C VAL A 146 0.68 -0.52 -21.71
N PRO A 147 -0.42 -0.30 -22.47
CA PRO A 147 -1.68 0.16 -21.89
C PRO A 147 -2.19 -0.79 -20.80
N ALA A 148 -2.46 -0.26 -19.62
CA ALA A 148 -3.10 -0.93 -18.48
C ALA A 148 -4.57 -0.54 -18.38
N GLY A 149 -5.24 -0.89 -17.28
CA GLY A 149 -6.59 -0.43 -16.97
C GLY A 149 -6.60 0.98 -16.35
N ASP A 150 -7.76 1.38 -15.81
CA ASP A 150 -7.90 2.68 -15.17
C ASP A 150 -7.31 2.65 -13.76
N TYR A 151 -6.35 3.54 -13.50
CA TYR A 151 -5.59 3.65 -12.26
C TYR A 151 -4.75 2.39 -11.97
N PRO A 152 -3.73 2.07 -12.79
CA PRO A 152 -2.81 0.97 -12.53
C PRO A 152 -1.95 1.27 -11.30
N ASP A 153 -1.86 0.30 -10.38
CA ASP A 153 -1.26 0.44 -9.05
C ASP A 153 -0.23 -0.66 -8.78
N GLY A 154 -0.57 -1.69 -8.01
CA GLY A 154 0.32 -2.79 -7.68
C GLY A 154 0.70 -3.66 -8.89
N ILE A 155 1.87 -4.30 -8.81
CA ILE A 155 2.39 -5.16 -9.89
C ILE A 155 2.90 -6.47 -9.29
N ALA A 156 2.49 -7.61 -9.87
CA ALA A 156 3.05 -8.91 -9.59
C ALA A 156 3.63 -9.57 -10.85
N TYR A 157 4.69 -10.38 -10.66
CA TYR A 157 5.27 -11.17 -11.73
C TYR A 157 5.10 -12.67 -11.45
N ALA A 158 4.29 -13.34 -12.26
CA ALA A 158 4.11 -14.79 -12.25
C ALA A 158 5.27 -15.46 -12.97
N THR A 159 6.30 -15.87 -12.23
CA THR A 159 7.58 -16.32 -12.76
C THR A 159 7.44 -17.52 -13.71
N LYS A 160 6.56 -18.48 -13.40
CA LYS A 160 6.34 -19.67 -14.24
C LYS A 160 5.59 -19.34 -15.52
N ALA A 161 4.56 -18.51 -15.43
CA ALA A 161 3.75 -18.11 -16.58
C ALA A 161 4.42 -17.03 -17.44
N LYS A 162 5.47 -16.37 -16.93
CA LYS A 162 6.14 -15.21 -17.55
C LYS A 162 5.15 -14.08 -17.87
N LYS A 163 4.23 -13.83 -16.94
CA LYS A 163 3.21 -12.80 -17.04
C LYS A 163 3.30 -11.79 -15.90
N LEU A 164 2.99 -10.55 -16.21
CA LEU A 164 2.77 -9.48 -15.21
C LEU A 164 1.28 -9.30 -15.00
N TYR A 165 0.92 -9.05 -13.76
CA TYR A 165 -0.42 -8.73 -13.32
C TYR A 165 -0.36 -7.34 -12.72
N VAL A 166 -1.22 -6.44 -13.18
CA VAL A 166 -1.26 -5.04 -12.75
C VAL A 166 -2.66 -4.74 -12.23
N SER A 167 -2.75 -4.42 -10.95
CA SER A 167 -4.03 -4.05 -10.34
C SER A 167 -4.48 -2.69 -10.86
N ASP A 168 -5.73 -2.60 -11.35
CA ASP A 168 -6.34 -1.38 -11.85
C ASP A 168 -7.46 -0.94 -10.89
N LEU A 169 -7.15 -0.06 -9.95
CA LEU A 169 -8.03 0.28 -8.83
C LEU A 169 -9.41 0.81 -9.29
N HIS A 170 -9.43 1.83 -10.13
CA HIS A 170 -10.67 2.41 -10.64
C HIS A 170 -11.29 1.57 -11.76
N GLY A 171 -10.45 0.87 -12.53
CA GLY A 171 -10.88 -0.06 -13.56
C GLY A 171 -11.61 -1.29 -13.01
N LYS A 172 -11.41 -1.62 -11.72
CA LYS A 172 -11.94 -2.82 -11.05
C LYS A 172 -11.53 -4.11 -11.77
N THR A 173 -10.30 -4.08 -12.28
CA THR A 173 -9.73 -5.14 -13.09
C THR A 173 -8.28 -5.42 -12.67
N ASP A 174 -7.74 -6.52 -13.17
CA ASP A 174 -6.31 -6.81 -13.17
C ASP A 174 -5.87 -6.97 -14.63
N THR A 175 -4.92 -6.16 -15.08
CA THR A 175 -4.40 -6.22 -16.45
C THR A 175 -3.27 -7.23 -16.53
N VAL A 176 -3.37 -8.16 -17.48
CA VAL A 176 -2.37 -9.21 -17.72
C VAL A 176 -1.50 -8.86 -18.92
N ILE A 177 -0.18 -8.91 -18.74
CA ILE A 177 0.82 -8.57 -19.75
C ILE A 177 1.83 -9.71 -19.87
N ASP A 178 2.13 -10.14 -21.09
CA ASP A 178 3.21 -11.09 -21.37
C ASP A 178 4.56 -10.39 -21.22
N ALA A 179 5.38 -10.86 -20.28
CA ALA A 179 6.65 -10.23 -19.91
C ALA A 179 7.75 -10.43 -20.98
N ASN A 180 7.62 -11.41 -21.88
CA ASN A 180 8.60 -11.63 -22.97
C ASN A 180 8.34 -10.68 -24.14
N THR A 181 7.06 -10.45 -24.46
CA THR A 181 6.66 -9.65 -25.64
C THR A 181 6.31 -8.21 -25.29
N ASN A 182 6.09 -7.89 -24.00
CA ASN A 182 5.55 -6.63 -23.52
C ASN A 182 4.19 -6.29 -24.16
N GLN A 183 3.35 -7.30 -24.36
CA GLN A 183 2.02 -7.14 -24.94
C GLN A 183 0.95 -7.46 -23.90
N ARG A 184 -0.10 -6.64 -23.88
CA ARG A 184 -1.29 -6.92 -23.08
C ARG A 184 -1.97 -8.20 -23.62
N VAL A 185 -2.17 -9.17 -22.72
CA VAL A 185 -2.81 -10.45 -23.01
C VAL A 185 -4.31 -10.34 -22.85
N THR A 186 -4.75 -9.88 -21.69
CA THR A 186 -6.17 -9.78 -21.31
C THR A 186 -6.37 -8.81 -20.13
N THR A 187 -7.61 -8.68 -19.72
CA THR A 187 -8.01 -7.95 -18.50
C THR A 187 -9.00 -8.82 -17.75
N ILE A 188 -8.76 -9.00 -16.46
CA ILE A 188 -9.57 -9.82 -15.57
C ILE A 188 -10.50 -8.92 -14.77
N THR A 189 -11.82 -9.11 -14.88
CA THR A 189 -12.79 -8.33 -14.11
C THR A 189 -12.88 -8.85 -12.68
N LEU A 190 -12.67 -7.97 -11.70
CA LEU A 190 -12.73 -8.31 -10.28
C LEU A 190 -14.06 -7.93 -9.64
N GLY A 191 -14.75 -6.91 -10.17
CA GLY A 191 -16.05 -6.45 -9.67
C GLY A 191 -16.00 -5.53 -8.45
N GLY A 192 -14.81 -5.17 -8.02
CA GLY A 192 -14.47 -4.14 -7.04
C GLY A 192 -13.09 -3.60 -7.38
N GLY A 193 -12.67 -2.49 -6.78
CA GLY A 193 -11.36 -1.91 -7.03
C GLY A 193 -10.24 -2.91 -6.75
N ALA A 194 -9.29 -3.06 -7.66
CA ALA A 194 -8.10 -3.87 -7.41
C ALA A 194 -7.13 -3.05 -6.54
N GLY A 195 -6.89 -3.45 -5.30
CA GLY A 195 -5.93 -2.79 -4.40
C GLY A 195 -4.51 -3.17 -4.79
N ASN A 196 -4.01 -4.28 -4.28
CA ASN A 196 -2.69 -4.79 -4.65
C ASN A 196 -2.80 -6.23 -5.17
N THR A 197 -1.85 -6.60 -6.03
CA THR A 197 -1.73 -7.94 -6.62
C THR A 197 -0.38 -8.55 -6.26
N GLN A 198 -0.35 -9.85 -5.89
CA GLN A 198 0.85 -10.57 -5.45
C GLN A 198 0.88 -12.00 -5.99
N TYR A 199 2.08 -12.49 -6.30
CA TYR A 199 2.30 -13.87 -6.74
C TYR A 199 2.74 -14.77 -5.58
N ASP A 200 2.04 -15.89 -5.41
CA ASP A 200 2.45 -16.95 -4.52
C ASP A 200 3.25 -18.02 -5.28
N SER A 201 4.53 -18.13 -4.99
CA SER A 201 5.44 -19.02 -5.69
C SER A 201 5.19 -20.51 -5.41
N VAL A 202 4.43 -20.86 -4.36
CA VAL A 202 4.11 -22.25 -3.99
C VAL A 202 2.88 -22.76 -4.71
N SER A 203 1.78 -21.98 -4.72
CA SER A 203 0.60 -22.34 -5.53
C SER A 203 0.74 -21.94 -7.00
N GLU A 204 1.70 -21.06 -7.32
CA GLU A 204 1.90 -20.46 -8.64
C GLU A 204 0.70 -19.60 -9.09
N HIS A 205 -0.11 -19.13 -8.13
CA HIS A 205 -1.28 -18.28 -8.35
C HIS A 205 -1.03 -16.83 -8.00
N ILE A 206 -1.86 -15.97 -8.56
CA ILE A 206 -1.95 -14.55 -8.21
C ILE A 206 -3.07 -14.36 -7.19
N PHE A 207 -2.81 -13.51 -6.21
CA PHE A 207 -3.81 -13.06 -5.25
C PHE A 207 -3.97 -11.54 -5.36
N VAL A 208 -5.22 -11.08 -5.33
CA VAL A 208 -5.57 -9.66 -5.47
C VAL A 208 -6.54 -9.26 -4.37
N THR A 209 -6.26 -8.16 -3.69
CA THR A 209 -7.21 -7.53 -2.76
C THR A 209 -8.27 -6.79 -3.54
N VAL A 210 -9.55 -6.93 -3.14
CA VAL A 210 -10.67 -6.36 -3.88
C VAL A 210 -11.47 -5.40 -2.99
N HIS A 211 -11.25 -4.10 -3.18
CA HIS A 211 -11.94 -2.99 -2.52
C HIS A 211 -13.46 -3.05 -2.75
N GLY A 212 -14.23 -2.58 -1.79
CA GLY A 212 -15.69 -2.54 -1.86
C GLY A 212 -16.37 -3.90 -1.81
N ARG A 213 -15.57 -4.99 -1.88
CA ARG A 213 -16.04 -6.37 -1.71
C ARG A 213 -15.49 -7.04 -0.47
N ASN A 214 -14.41 -6.48 0.10
CA ASN A 214 -13.67 -7.03 1.23
C ASN A 214 -13.27 -8.49 1.01
N GLU A 215 -12.71 -8.75 -0.17
CA GLU A 215 -12.33 -10.08 -0.65
C GLU A 215 -10.86 -10.14 -1.04
N LEU A 216 -10.30 -11.35 -0.96
CA LEU A 216 -9.08 -11.75 -1.63
C LEU A 216 -9.47 -12.64 -2.81
N ALA A 217 -9.17 -12.23 -4.03
CA ALA A 217 -9.38 -13.02 -5.24
C ALA A 217 -8.13 -13.85 -5.56
N GLU A 218 -8.31 -15.10 -5.97
CA GLU A 218 -7.26 -16.00 -6.43
C GLU A 218 -7.41 -16.21 -7.94
N ILE A 219 -6.33 -15.99 -8.69
CA ILE A 219 -6.28 -16.08 -10.15
C ILE A 219 -5.29 -17.17 -10.54
N ASP A 220 -5.65 -18.01 -11.49
CA ASP A 220 -4.77 -19.01 -12.09
C ASP A 220 -4.09 -18.42 -13.35
N PRO A 221 -2.74 -18.20 -13.34
CA PRO A 221 -2.01 -17.67 -14.48
C PRO A 221 -1.95 -18.58 -15.71
N SER A 222 -2.36 -19.83 -15.60
CA SER A 222 -2.39 -20.74 -16.75
C SER A 222 -3.51 -20.41 -17.74
N ASN A 223 -4.59 -19.79 -17.23
CA ASN A 223 -5.79 -19.45 -18.01
C ASN A 223 -6.31 -18.02 -17.79
N ASP A 224 -5.67 -17.26 -16.88
CA ASP A 224 -6.04 -15.88 -16.50
C ASP A 224 -7.49 -15.75 -15.97
N GLN A 225 -7.92 -16.73 -15.18
CA GLN A 225 -9.27 -16.73 -14.60
C GLN A 225 -9.23 -16.63 -13.08
N VAL A 226 -10.22 -15.90 -12.52
CA VAL A 226 -10.48 -15.94 -11.06
C VAL A 226 -11.04 -17.33 -10.74
N ILE A 227 -10.30 -18.11 -9.96
CA ILE A 227 -10.67 -19.48 -9.58
C ILE A 227 -11.33 -19.56 -8.19
N ALA A 228 -11.10 -18.55 -7.34
CA ALA A 228 -11.71 -18.48 -6.02
C ALA A 228 -11.79 -17.03 -5.51
N ARG A 229 -12.66 -16.82 -4.52
CA ARG A 229 -12.82 -15.56 -3.79
C ARG A 229 -13.02 -15.88 -2.32
N TYR A 230 -12.31 -15.16 -1.46
CA TYR A 230 -12.30 -15.38 -0.02
C TYR A 230 -12.68 -14.10 0.68
N ALA A 231 -13.71 -14.12 1.52
CA ALA A 231 -14.07 -12.99 2.35
C ALA A 231 -13.00 -12.73 3.42
N ILE A 232 -12.57 -11.48 3.55
CA ILE A 232 -11.64 -11.05 4.60
C ILE A 232 -12.47 -10.45 5.74
N ALA A 233 -13.01 -11.32 6.60
CA ALA A 233 -13.89 -10.90 7.68
C ALA A 233 -13.22 -9.91 8.63
N GLY A 234 -13.88 -8.76 8.89
CA GLY A 234 -13.35 -7.71 9.77
C GLY A 234 -12.37 -6.75 9.10
N CYS A 235 -12.08 -6.92 7.81
CA CYS A 235 -11.33 -5.97 6.98
C CYS A 235 -12.29 -5.05 6.25
N SER A 236 -11.99 -3.75 6.21
CA SER A 236 -12.70 -2.77 5.40
C SER A 236 -11.72 -2.13 4.44
N GLU A 237 -12.06 -2.13 3.15
CA GLU A 237 -11.21 -1.67 2.04
C GLU A 237 -9.81 -2.31 2.06
N PRO A 238 -9.70 -3.61 1.75
CA PRO A 238 -8.42 -4.31 1.66
C PRO A 238 -7.58 -3.75 0.51
N HIS A 239 -6.39 -3.23 0.79
CA HIS A 239 -5.49 -2.63 -0.19
C HIS A 239 -4.14 -3.32 -0.23
N GLY A 240 -3.20 -2.93 0.64
CA GLY A 240 -1.87 -3.50 0.69
C GLY A 240 -1.91 -5.02 0.88
N LEU A 241 -1.09 -5.73 0.12
CA LEU A 241 -0.98 -7.19 0.15
C LEU A 241 0.48 -7.61 0.13
N LEU A 242 0.83 -8.52 1.02
CA LEU A 242 2.12 -9.19 1.00
C LEU A 242 1.92 -10.69 1.25
N ILE A 243 2.62 -11.52 0.47
CA ILE A 243 2.57 -12.97 0.59
C ILE A 243 3.90 -13.51 1.13
N ASP A 244 3.83 -14.23 2.24
CA ASP A 244 4.88 -15.15 2.66
C ASP A 244 4.55 -16.56 2.17
N SER A 245 5.10 -16.91 1.01
CA SER A 245 4.90 -18.22 0.40
C SER A 245 5.48 -19.35 1.23
N ASP A 246 6.58 -19.11 1.98
CA ASP A 246 7.27 -20.13 2.77
C ASP A 246 6.37 -20.63 3.93
N ASN A 247 5.69 -19.71 4.63
CA ASN A 247 4.76 -20.03 5.70
C ASN A 247 3.30 -20.09 5.24
N ARG A 248 3.04 -19.91 3.96
CA ARG A 248 1.70 -19.97 3.36
C ARG A 248 0.74 -18.94 3.97
N LEU A 249 1.19 -17.70 4.16
CA LEU A 249 0.40 -16.61 4.71
C LEU A 249 0.27 -15.45 3.71
N ALA A 250 -0.89 -14.80 3.72
CA ALA A 250 -1.08 -13.50 3.11
C ALA A 250 -1.42 -12.49 4.21
N PHE A 251 -0.74 -11.35 4.17
CA PHE A 251 -0.95 -10.20 5.04
C PHE A 251 -1.68 -9.13 4.25
N VAL A 252 -2.83 -8.68 4.75
CA VAL A 252 -3.69 -7.71 4.06
C VAL A 252 -3.86 -6.47 4.92
N ALA A 253 -3.44 -5.34 4.41
CA ALA A 253 -3.72 -4.03 5.01
C ALA A 253 -5.17 -3.63 4.69
N CYS A 254 -5.92 -3.24 5.72
CA CYS A 254 -7.31 -2.83 5.65
C CYS A 254 -7.36 -1.32 5.94
N GLU A 255 -7.37 -0.52 4.89
CA GLU A 255 -7.18 0.93 4.97
C GLU A 255 -8.20 1.61 5.88
N GLU A 256 -9.50 1.39 5.62
CA GLU A 256 -10.57 2.18 6.25
C GLU A 256 -10.71 1.92 7.75
N ASN A 257 -10.31 0.73 8.24
CA ASN A 257 -10.52 0.40 9.64
C ASN A 257 -9.26 0.08 10.45
N ALA A 258 -8.08 0.46 9.93
CA ALA A 258 -6.79 0.33 10.61
C ALA A 258 -6.50 -1.08 11.11
N LYS A 259 -6.63 -2.07 10.23
CA LYS A 259 -6.38 -3.48 10.55
C LYS A 259 -5.34 -4.09 9.61
N LEU A 260 -4.69 -5.12 10.14
CA LEU A 260 -3.92 -6.09 9.38
C LEU A 260 -4.62 -7.43 9.52
N ALA A 261 -5.09 -7.98 8.41
CA ALA A 261 -5.68 -9.30 8.36
C ALA A 261 -4.62 -10.33 7.96
N VAL A 262 -4.67 -11.51 8.58
CA VAL A 262 -3.80 -12.66 8.28
C VAL A 262 -4.65 -13.77 7.68
N PHE A 263 -4.33 -14.16 6.45
CA PHE A 263 -5.02 -15.19 5.70
C PHE A 263 -4.11 -16.39 5.48
N ASP A 264 -4.60 -17.57 5.79
CA ASP A 264 -3.91 -18.84 5.56
C ASP A 264 -4.16 -19.32 4.13
N LEU A 265 -3.11 -19.27 3.29
CA LEU A 265 -3.19 -19.65 1.88
C LEU A 265 -3.36 -21.15 1.66
N GLU A 266 -3.05 -22.00 2.63
CA GLU A 266 -3.25 -23.46 2.57
C GLU A 266 -4.66 -23.83 3.01
N ALA A 267 -5.08 -23.34 4.19
CA ALA A 267 -6.41 -23.61 4.73
C ALA A 267 -7.51 -22.76 4.09
N LYS A 268 -7.15 -21.77 3.24
CA LYS A 268 -8.04 -20.84 2.53
C LYS A 268 -9.01 -20.11 3.44
N LYS A 269 -8.50 -19.57 4.56
CA LYS A 269 -9.31 -18.88 5.58
C LYS A 269 -8.52 -17.85 6.37
N MET A 270 -9.25 -16.90 6.94
CA MET A 270 -8.73 -15.96 7.93
C MET A 270 -8.26 -16.68 9.18
N THR A 271 -7.11 -16.27 9.73
CA THR A 271 -6.56 -16.81 10.99
C THR A 271 -6.44 -15.76 12.08
N ALA A 272 -6.21 -14.51 11.74
CA ALA A 272 -6.08 -13.43 12.70
C ALA A 272 -6.42 -12.08 12.09
N ILE A 273 -6.71 -11.11 12.95
CA ILE A 273 -6.82 -9.70 12.62
C ILE A 273 -6.20 -8.86 13.73
N HIS A 274 -5.33 -7.92 13.38
CA HIS A 274 -4.60 -7.08 14.32
C HIS A 274 -4.94 -5.61 14.10
N SER A 275 -4.85 -4.79 15.14
CA SER A 275 -4.90 -3.33 14.99
C SER A 275 -3.52 -2.83 14.60
N VAL A 276 -3.48 -1.86 13.68
CA VAL A 276 -2.27 -1.21 13.16
C VAL A 276 -2.48 0.30 13.09
N GLY A 277 -1.49 1.06 12.60
CA GLY A 277 -1.66 2.48 12.32
C GLY A 277 -2.83 2.76 11.39
N ALA A 278 -3.45 3.94 11.54
CA ALA A 278 -4.57 4.35 10.68
C ALA A 278 -4.12 4.48 9.22
N ASP A 279 -4.97 4.00 8.32
CA ASP A 279 -4.74 4.01 6.88
C ASP A 279 -3.46 3.23 6.50
N PRO A 280 -3.41 1.90 6.84
CA PRO A 280 -2.26 1.05 6.54
C PRO A 280 -2.18 0.77 5.04
N ASP A 281 -0.99 0.90 4.47
CA ASP A 281 -0.78 0.86 3.03
C ASP A 281 0.27 -0.19 2.64
N VAL A 282 1.57 0.11 2.76
CA VAL A 282 2.64 -0.76 2.27
C VAL A 282 3.19 -1.67 3.35
N LEU A 283 3.40 -2.93 2.98
CA LEU A 283 3.98 -3.96 3.84
C LEU A 283 5.36 -4.40 3.33
N ALA A 284 6.28 -4.69 4.26
CA ALA A 284 7.55 -5.31 3.93
C ALA A 284 7.88 -6.43 4.92
N PHE A 285 8.46 -7.52 4.44
CA PHE A 285 8.78 -8.68 5.26
C PHE A 285 10.27 -9.01 5.21
N ASP A 286 10.91 -8.94 6.37
CA ASP A 286 12.28 -9.40 6.57
C ASP A 286 12.30 -10.91 6.84
N LYS A 287 12.52 -11.68 5.79
CA LYS A 287 12.60 -13.14 5.88
C LYS A 287 13.73 -13.63 6.80
N GLY A 288 14.83 -12.87 6.91
CA GLY A 288 15.97 -13.23 7.76
C GLY A 288 15.63 -13.17 9.25
N LEU A 289 14.76 -12.26 9.65
CA LEU A 289 14.32 -12.09 11.04
C LEU A 289 12.93 -12.67 11.32
N GLY A 290 12.16 -12.99 10.29
CA GLY A 290 10.73 -13.30 10.42
C GLY A 290 9.97 -12.06 10.91
N ARG A 291 10.20 -10.88 10.32
CA ARG A 291 9.65 -9.62 10.81
C ARG A 291 8.85 -8.89 9.73
N LEU A 292 7.60 -8.59 10.04
CA LEU A 292 6.70 -7.83 9.19
C LEU A 292 6.65 -6.37 9.65
N TYR A 293 6.81 -5.46 8.70
CA TYR A 293 6.62 -4.02 8.85
C TYR A 293 5.34 -3.62 8.14
N VAL A 294 4.45 -2.92 8.83
CA VAL A 294 3.22 -2.34 8.28
C VAL A 294 3.31 -0.84 8.40
N SER A 295 3.44 -0.17 7.29
CA SER A 295 3.50 1.28 7.19
C SER A 295 2.12 1.86 6.86
N ALA A 296 1.81 3.01 7.43
CA ALA A 296 0.50 3.65 7.31
C ALA A 296 0.62 5.12 6.90
N GLU A 297 -0.38 5.66 6.20
CA GLU A 297 -0.47 7.08 5.81
C GLU A 297 -0.38 8.02 7.01
N SER A 298 -0.89 7.58 8.17
CA SER A 298 -0.72 8.30 9.44
C SER A 298 0.74 8.50 9.86
N GLY A 299 1.70 7.86 9.19
CA GLY A 299 3.12 7.85 9.55
C GLY A 299 3.45 6.89 10.69
N ILE A 300 2.47 6.13 11.15
CA ILE A 300 2.66 5.06 12.14
C ILE A 300 3.21 3.82 11.43
N VAL A 301 4.22 3.23 12.03
CA VAL A 301 4.74 1.92 11.63
C VAL A 301 4.41 0.92 12.72
N THR A 302 3.77 -0.19 12.35
CA THR A 302 3.49 -1.31 13.24
C THR A 302 4.40 -2.48 12.86
N ILE A 303 5.00 -3.13 13.85
CA ILE A 303 5.99 -4.19 13.63
C ILE A 303 5.50 -5.47 14.31
N PHE A 304 5.58 -6.56 13.58
CA PHE A 304 5.26 -7.90 14.07
C PHE A 304 6.45 -8.83 13.88
N ASP A 305 6.65 -9.74 14.85
CA ASP A 305 7.48 -10.93 14.66
C ASP A 305 6.57 -12.08 14.24
N GLU A 306 6.92 -12.75 13.16
CA GLU A 306 6.31 -14.00 12.76
C GLU A 306 6.99 -15.17 13.48
N ARG A 307 6.18 -15.99 14.14
CA ARG A 307 6.63 -17.21 14.83
C ARG A 307 5.83 -18.39 14.32
N GLY A 308 6.37 -19.07 13.35
CA GLY A 308 5.64 -20.06 12.57
C GLY A 308 4.55 -19.36 11.77
N ARG A 309 3.27 -19.65 12.08
CA ARG A 309 2.13 -19.05 11.35
C ARG A 309 1.37 -18.01 12.20
N ASN A 310 1.96 -17.52 13.29
CA ASN A 310 1.36 -16.53 14.17
C ASN A 310 2.17 -15.24 14.13
N LEU A 311 1.48 -14.09 14.16
CA LEU A 311 2.08 -12.77 14.31
C LEU A 311 1.99 -12.30 15.76
N GLU A 312 3.11 -11.84 16.30
CA GLU A 312 3.21 -11.17 17.60
C GLU A 312 3.58 -9.71 17.38
N LYS A 313 2.73 -8.75 17.78
CA LYS A 313 3.06 -7.32 17.71
C LYS A 313 4.19 -7.01 18.68
N VAL A 314 5.32 -6.53 18.16
CA VAL A 314 6.52 -6.19 18.96
C VAL A 314 6.72 -4.70 19.12
N GLY A 315 6.04 -3.87 18.34
CA GLY A 315 6.08 -2.43 18.50
C GLY A 315 5.17 -1.68 17.54
N GLU A 316 4.84 -0.45 17.90
CA GLU A 316 4.06 0.47 17.09
C GLU A 316 4.37 1.91 17.51
N GLY A 317 4.46 2.83 16.56
CA GLY A 317 4.64 4.24 16.88
C GLY A 317 4.78 5.11 15.65
N LEU A 318 4.66 6.42 15.85
CA LEU A 318 4.93 7.41 14.82
C LEU A 318 6.42 7.37 14.45
N PHE A 319 6.71 6.99 13.20
CA PHE A 319 8.09 6.94 12.70
C PHE A 319 8.49 8.25 12.01
N ALA A 320 7.64 8.72 11.13
CA ALA A 320 7.75 10.04 10.49
C ALA A 320 6.42 10.39 9.83
N ALA A 321 6.16 11.68 9.58
CA ALA A 321 5.01 12.07 8.79
C ALA A 321 5.04 11.41 7.40
N ASN A 322 3.93 10.84 6.97
CA ASN A 322 3.78 10.15 5.67
C ASN A 322 4.78 9.00 5.44
N ALA A 323 5.19 8.28 6.49
CA ALA A 323 6.02 7.08 6.36
C ALA A 323 5.17 5.86 5.97
N HIS A 324 4.37 5.95 4.90
CA HIS A 324 3.44 4.91 4.45
C HIS A 324 4.08 3.86 3.54
N SER A 325 5.25 4.15 2.98
CA SER A 325 5.97 3.22 2.11
C SER A 325 7.20 2.65 2.82
N VAL A 326 7.44 1.35 2.67
CA VAL A 326 8.53 0.63 3.32
C VAL A 326 9.08 -0.46 2.42
N ALA A 327 10.40 -0.65 2.44
CA ALA A 327 11.08 -1.81 1.85
C ALA A 327 12.14 -2.34 2.81
N VAL A 328 12.58 -3.59 2.64
CA VAL A 328 13.58 -4.22 3.49
C VAL A 328 14.59 -5.04 2.67
N ASP A 329 15.86 -4.94 3.04
CA ASP A 329 16.89 -5.90 2.63
C ASP A 329 17.08 -6.95 3.74
N SER A 330 16.51 -8.13 3.54
CA SER A 330 16.54 -9.23 4.52
C SER A 330 17.93 -9.81 4.79
N ARG A 331 18.97 -9.43 4.02
CA ARG A 331 20.37 -9.86 4.25
C ARG A 331 21.10 -8.95 5.23
N THR A 332 20.78 -7.65 5.20
CA THR A 332 21.39 -6.64 6.06
C THR A 332 20.44 -6.15 7.14
N HIS A 333 19.16 -6.55 7.07
CA HIS A 333 18.06 -6.12 7.93
C HIS A 333 17.81 -4.61 7.89
N ARG A 334 18.28 -3.94 6.82
CA ARG A 334 18.03 -2.52 6.61
C ARG A 334 16.61 -2.32 6.11
N VAL A 335 15.94 -1.37 6.75
CA VAL A 335 14.58 -0.96 6.43
C VAL A 335 14.62 0.44 5.84
N TYR A 336 13.96 0.64 4.72
CA TYR A 336 14.01 1.85 3.92
C TYR A 336 12.66 2.53 3.90
N PHE A 337 12.63 3.82 4.27
CA PHE A 337 11.43 4.65 4.26
C PHE A 337 11.72 5.92 3.45
N PRO A 338 11.13 6.09 2.26
CA PRO A 338 11.20 7.34 1.54
C PRO A 338 10.24 8.33 2.20
N LEU A 339 10.79 9.43 2.70
CA LEU A 339 10.04 10.47 3.39
C LEU A 339 10.00 11.71 2.51
N GLN A 340 8.79 12.18 2.19
CA GLN A 340 8.60 13.29 1.26
C GLN A 340 9.16 14.62 1.77
N ASN A 341 9.15 14.83 3.09
CA ASN A 341 9.56 16.13 3.64
C ASN A 341 10.23 15.99 5.01
N VAL A 342 11.54 16.09 5.01
CA VAL A 342 12.36 16.24 6.23
C VAL A 342 13.17 17.52 6.09
N GLY A 343 12.75 18.56 6.83
CA GLY A 343 13.40 19.88 6.73
C GLY A 343 13.29 20.54 5.35
N GLY A 344 12.18 20.33 4.62
CA GLY A 344 11.92 20.90 3.31
C GLY A 344 12.46 20.09 2.13
N LYS A 345 12.97 18.88 2.35
CA LYS A 345 13.58 18.02 1.32
C LYS A 345 13.13 16.57 1.44
N PRO A 346 13.05 15.83 0.32
CA PRO A 346 12.83 14.38 0.35
C PRO A 346 14.11 13.66 0.80
N VAL A 347 13.93 12.61 1.61
CA VAL A 347 15.04 11.76 2.09
C VAL A 347 14.64 10.29 2.07
N LEU A 348 15.61 9.41 1.90
CA LEU A 348 15.48 7.99 2.23
C LEU A 348 16.00 7.79 3.65
N ARG A 349 15.12 7.49 4.58
CA ARG A 349 15.51 7.11 5.94
C ARG A 349 15.85 5.64 5.98
N ILE A 350 17.08 5.36 6.39
CA ILE A 350 17.56 3.99 6.59
C ILE A 350 17.51 3.69 8.09
N ALA A 351 16.86 2.58 8.44
CA ALA A 351 16.74 2.13 9.82
C ALA A 351 17.18 0.68 9.99
N LEU A 352 17.42 0.29 11.22
CA LEU A 352 17.67 -1.10 11.64
C LEU A 352 16.78 -1.47 12.82
N PRO A 353 16.41 -2.76 12.95
CA PRO A 353 15.85 -3.28 14.20
C PRO A 353 16.75 -2.96 15.39
N SER A 354 16.19 -2.53 16.52
CA SER A 354 16.95 -2.14 17.70
C SER A 354 16.93 -3.16 18.83
N ASP A 355 16.08 -4.17 18.73
CA ASP A 355 15.85 -5.23 19.71
C ASP A 355 16.45 -6.59 19.33
N LYS A 356 16.90 -6.73 18.09
CA LYS A 356 17.58 -7.93 17.59
C LYS A 356 18.98 -7.53 17.08
N GLN A 357 20.00 -7.93 17.77
CA GLN A 357 21.41 -7.88 17.36
C GLN A 357 21.97 -9.29 17.25
#